data_8eeab7458d66f7227024dca07815bfe9
#
_entry.id   8eeab7458d66f7227024dca07815bfe9
#
_cell.length_a   1.000
_cell.length_b   1.000
_cell.length_c   1.000
_cell.angle_alpha   90.00
_cell.angle_beta   90.00
_cell.angle_gamma   90.00
#
_symmetry.space_group_name_H-M   'P 1'
#
loop_
_entity.id
_entity.type
_entity.pdbx_description
1 polymer ?
#
loop_
_entity_poly.entity_id
_entity_poly.type
_entity_poly.pdbx_seq_one_letter_code
_entity_poly.pdbx_strand_id
1 'polypeptide(L)'
;MPTTTKTDASLKQLAKSMRLEIIRMIEAAGSGHPGGSLSVIDILIVLYWKFLKHDPKNPNWAQRDRFILSKGHACPALYAVMAHRGYFPKEDLLGLRKLSSPLQGHPDRLRLPGVEFSTGSLGQGLSVGLGMAAAAKLDKKTWKTVVVLGDGELQEGQCWEAFMAAPKFMLDNLIAIVDYNGGQIDGQVKDVMDIDPLVDKLKAFNWDVQRVDGHNMDAVEKALDKAWAAKNSRPQVIV
;
A
#
# COMPACT_ATOMS: atom_id res chain seq x y z
N MET A 1 1.93 -19.61 -10.41
CA MET A 1 1.34 -19.63 -11.77
C MET A 1 1.63 -18.28 -12.41
N PRO A 2 1.92 -18.19 -13.71
CA PRO A 2 2.20 -16.91 -14.33
C PRO A 2 0.93 -16.06 -14.27
N THR A 3 1.03 -14.90 -13.63
CA THR A 3 0.07 -13.81 -13.75
C THR A 3 -0.01 -13.47 -15.23
N THR A 4 -1.19 -13.59 -15.84
CA THR A 4 -1.44 -13.05 -17.19
C THR A 4 -1.03 -11.60 -17.19
N THR A 5 0.09 -11.27 -17.83
CA THR A 5 0.58 -9.91 -18.01
C THR A 5 -0.44 -9.13 -18.83
N LYS A 6 -1.28 -8.35 -18.15
CA LYS A 6 -2.14 -7.40 -18.86
C LYS A 6 -1.27 -6.29 -19.46
N THR A 7 -1.62 -5.85 -20.66
CA THR A 7 -0.96 -4.68 -21.29
C THR A 7 -1.24 -3.41 -20.48
N ASP A 8 -0.36 -2.41 -20.55
CA ASP A 8 -0.50 -1.14 -19.83
C ASP A 8 -1.81 -0.42 -20.16
N ALA A 9 -2.25 -0.48 -21.42
CA ALA A 9 -3.56 0.03 -21.84
C ALA A 9 -4.71 -0.66 -21.09
N SER A 10 -4.61 -1.98 -20.83
CA SER A 10 -5.61 -2.73 -20.07
C SER A 10 -5.59 -2.39 -18.58
N LEU A 11 -4.44 -2.03 -18.00
CA LEU A 11 -4.34 -1.59 -16.61
C LEU A 11 -4.94 -0.20 -16.41
N LYS A 12 -4.73 0.73 -17.33
CA LYS A 12 -5.37 2.06 -17.30
C LYS A 12 -6.91 1.97 -17.39
N GLN A 13 -7.42 1.08 -18.24
CA GLN A 13 -8.87 0.83 -18.31
C GLN A 13 -9.39 0.18 -17.02
N LEU A 14 -8.63 -0.72 -16.41
CA LEU A 14 -8.95 -1.35 -15.15
C LEU A 14 -9.00 -0.32 -14.01
N ALA A 15 -8.05 0.62 -13.96
CA ALA A 15 -8.04 1.70 -12.98
C ALA A 15 -9.29 2.59 -13.07
N LYS A 16 -9.73 2.88 -14.31
CA LYS A 16 -10.98 3.63 -14.53
C LYS A 16 -12.19 2.88 -14.00
N SER A 17 -12.28 1.57 -14.25
CA SER A 17 -13.37 0.73 -13.73
C SER A 17 -13.37 0.68 -12.19
N MET A 18 -12.20 0.46 -11.59
CA MET A 18 -12.09 0.39 -10.12
C MET A 18 -12.41 1.73 -9.44
N ARG A 19 -12.08 2.87 -10.06
CA ARG A 19 -12.51 4.18 -9.54
C ARG A 19 -14.03 4.30 -9.44
N LEU A 20 -14.74 3.82 -10.44
CA LEU A 20 -16.21 3.80 -10.41
C LEU A 20 -16.74 2.85 -9.31
N GLU A 21 -16.11 1.69 -9.12
CA GLU A 21 -16.48 0.75 -8.06
C GLU A 21 -16.20 1.34 -6.67
N ILE A 22 -15.07 2.03 -6.48
CA ILE A 22 -14.74 2.74 -5.24
C ILE A 22 -15.82 3.75 -4.89
N ILE A 23 -16.25 4.57 -5.84
CA ILE A 23 -17.31 5.56 -5.60
C ILE A 23 -18.64 4.87 -5.27
N ARG A 24 -19.03 3.84 -6.03
CA ARG A 24 -20.29 3.10 -5.80
C ARG A 24 -20.31 2.42 -4.43
N MET A 25 -19.21 1.80 -3.99
CA MET A 25 -19.19 1.14 -2.68
C MET A 25 -19.23 2.15 -1.53
N ILE A 26 -18.58 3.32 -1.68
CA ILE A 26 -18.61 4.39 -0.66
C ILE A 26 -20.00 5.02 -0.60
N GLU A 27 -20.64 5.26 -1.75
CA GLU A 27 -22.01 5.74 -1.83
C GLU A 27 -22.99 4.78 -1.17
N ALA A 28 -22.92 3.48 -1.50
CA ALA A 28 -23.77 2.44 -0.90
C ALA A 28 -23.56 2.28 0.60
N ALA A 29 -22.36 2.58 1.11
CA ALA A 29 -22.05 2.57 2.54
C ALA A 29 -22.53 3.85 3.26
N GLY A 30 -22.77 4.95 2.54
CA GLY A 30 -23.10 6.26 3.11
C GLY A 30 -21.93 6.90 3.87
N SER A 31 -20.75 6.30 3.83
CA SER A 31 -19.54 6.82 4.51
C SER A 31 -18.27 6.17 3.95
N GLY A 32 -17.15 6.90 4.00
CA GLY A 32 -15.85 6.42 3.54
C GLY A 32 -14.93 7.55 3.13
N HIS A 33 -13.77 7.20 2.58
CA HIS A 33 -12.70 8.13 2.24
C HIS A 33 -12.38 8.05 0.73
N PRO A 34 -13.11 8.77 -0.13
CA PRO A 34 -12.90 8.69 -1.58
C PRO A 34 -11.53 9.22 -2.01
N GLY A 35 -11.08 10.37 -1.48
CA GLY A 35 -9.83 11.00 -1.88
C GLY A 35 -8.62 10.08 -1.79
N GLY A 36 -8.36 9.54 -0.62
CA GLY A 36 -7.23 8.64 -0.40
C GLY A 36 -7.31 7.33 -1.19
N SER A 37 -8.54 6.85 -1.48
CA SER A 37 -8.76 5.65 -2.29
C SER A 37 -8.53 5.91 -3.78
N LEU A 38 -8.99 7.04 -4.30
CA LEU A 38 -8.79 7.43 -5.70
C LEU A 38 -7.34 7.81 -6.01
N SER A 39 -6.60 8.30 -5.01
CA SER A 39 -5.18 8.62 -5.13
C SER A 39 -4.34 7.36 -5.31
N VAL A 40 -4.51 6.37 -4.46
CA VAL A 40 -3.62 5.20 -4.36
C VAL A 40 -3.89 4.10 -5.40
N ILE A 41 -5.02 4.15 -6.12
CA ILE A 41 -5.49 3.00 -6.92
C ILE A 41 -4.52 2.59 -8.04
N ASP A 42 -3.86 3.54 -8.71
CA ASP A 42 -2.91 3.23 -9.79
C ASP A 42 -1.69 2.48 -9.24
N ILE A 43 -1.19 2.91 -8.09
CA ILE A 43 -0.09 2.27 -7.36
C ILE A 43 -0.46 0.82 -6.99
N LEU A 44 -1.65 0.62 -6.41
CA LEU A 44 -2.12 -0.71 -6.02
C LEU A 44 -2.28 -1.65 -7.23
N ILE A 45 -2.77 -1.14 -8.35
CA ILE A 45 -2.91 -1.93 -9.58
C ILE A 45 -1.52 -2.38 -10.05
N VAL A 46 -0.55 -1.48 -10.16
CA VAL A 46 0.81 -1.84 -10.59
C VAL A 46 1.40 -2.89 -9.65
N LEU A 47 1.29 -2.70 -8.33
CA LEU A 47 1.77 -3.66 -7.33
C LEU A 47 1.15 -5.04 -7.51
N TYR A 48 -0.17 -5.14 -7.55
CA TYR A 48 -0.88 -6.43 -7.55
C TYR A 48 -0.85 -7.15 -8.90
N TRP A 49 -0.62 -6.46 -10.02
CA TRP A 49 -0.57 -7.07 -11.35
C TRP A 49 0.84 -7.38 -11.84
N LYS A 50 1.85 -6.64 -11.35
CA LYS A 50 3.21 -6.75 -11.90
C LYS A 50 4.26 -7.20 -10.88
N PHE A 51 4.10 -6.92 -9.59
CA PHE A 51 5.18 -7.11 -8.61
C PHE A 51 4.89 -8.12 -7.52
N LEU A 52 3.79 -7.98 -6.79
CA LEU A 52 3.53 -8.80 -5.62
C LEU A 52 3.35 -10.27 -5.97
N LYS A 53 4.10 -11.14 -5.31
CA LYS A 53 3.87 -12.57 -5.30
C LYS A 53 2.73 -12.87 -4.34
N HIS A 54 1.58 -13.20 -4.88
CA HIS A 54 0.40 -13.53 -4.08
C HIS A 54 -0.47 -14.58 -4.79
N ASP A 55 -1.27 -15.30 -4.04
CA ASP A 55 -2.23 -16.27 -4.57
C ASP A 55 -3.60 -16.06 -3.92
N PRO A 56 -4.59 -15.52 -4.64
CA PRO A 56 -5.94 -15.32 -4.11
C PRO A 56 -6.63 -16.61 -3.64
N LYS A 57 -6.28 -17.76 -4.24
CA LYS A 57 -6.82 -19.08 -3.85
C LYS A 57 -6.13 -19.66 -2.62
N ASN A 58 -4.93 -19.18 -2.31
CA ASN A 58 -4.18 -19.53 -1.11
C ASN A 58 -3.62 -18.26 -0.44
N PRO A 59 -4.49 -17.41 0.13
CA PRO A 59 -4.11 -16.12 0.68
C PRO A 59 -3.11 -16.21 1.84
N ASN A 60 -2.98 -17.38 2.46
CA ASN A 60 -2.01 -17.66 3.52
C ASN A 60 -0.71 -18.31 3.03
N TRP A 61 -0.48 -18.36 1.72
CA TRP A 61 0.74 -18.93 1.16
C TRP A 61 1.99 -18.36 1.82
N ALA A 62 2.80 -19.22 2.41
CA ALA A 62 3.92 -18.81 3.27
C ALA A 62 4.99 -17.99 2.53
N GLN A 63 5.18 -18.22 1.24
CA GLN A 63 6.21 -17.55 0.42
C GLN A 63 5.69 -16.31 -0.34
N ARG A 64 4.44 -15.88 -0.08
CA ARG A 64 3.91 -14.65 -0.66
C ARG A 64 4.69 -13.43 -0.17
N ASP A 65 4.68 -12.35 -0.93
CA ASP A 65 5.12 -11.05 -0.43
C ASP A 65 4.14 -10.53 0.63
N ARG A 66 4.56 -9.58 1.44
CA ARG A 66 3.74 -8.97 2.50
C ARG A 66 3.36 -7.57 2.07
N PHE A 67 2.06 -7.31 2.05
CA PHE A 67 1.53 -6.01 1.68
C PHE A 67 0.72 -5.41 2.83
N ILE A 68 1.04 -4.18 3.23
CA ILE A 68 0.31 -3.44 4.27
C ILE A 68 -0.16 -2.10 3.70
N LEU A 69 -1.46 -1.88 3.69
CA LEU A 69 -2.03 -0.56 3.45
C LEU A 69 -2.09 0.18 4.80
N SER A 70 -1.02 0.90 5.15
CA SER A 70 -0.91 1.61 6.44
C SER A 70 -1.95 2.73 6.55
N LYS A 71 -2.18 3.50 5.49
CA LYS A 71 -3.32 4.41 5.35
C LYS A 71 -4.64 3.63 5.20
N GLY A 72 -5.04 2.94 6.26
CA GLY A 72 -6.14 1.97 6.24
C GLY A 72 -7.49 2.53 5.79
N HIS A 73 -7.69 3.84 5.89
CA HIS A 73 -8.88 4.53 5.40
C HIS A 73 -9.05 4.44 3.87
N ALA A 74 -7.98 4.15 3.12
CA ALA A 74 -8.04 3.90 1.67
C ALA A 74 -8.42 2.45 1.32
N CYS A 75 -8.95 1.68 2.27
CA CYS A 75 -9.37 0.29 2.07
C CYS A 75 -10.34 0.07 0.90
N PRO A 76 -11.23 1.01 0.48
CA PRO A 76 -12.04 0.80 -0.71
C PRO A 76 -11.20 0.51 -1.97
N ALA A 77 -10.03 1.15 -2.13
CA ALA A 77 -9.12 0.85 -3.24
C ALA A 77 -8.51 -0.55 -3.11
N LEU A 78 -8.08 -0.94 -1.90
CA LEU A 78 -7.56 -2.28 -1.65
C LEU A 78 -8.62 -3.35 -1.92
N TYR A 79 -9.85 -3.15 -1.47
CA TYR A 79 -10.94 -4.11 -1.68
C TYR A 79 -11.30 -4.26 -3.16
N ALA A 80 -11.35 -3.16 -3.93
CA ALA A 80 -11.54 -3.22 -5.36
C ALA A 80 -10.45 -4.06 -6.04
N VAL A 81 -9.19 -3.83 -5.70
CA VAL A 81 -8.05 -4.60 -6.22
C VAL A 81 -8.16 -6.07 -5.82
N MET A 82 -8.43 -6.38 -4.56
CA MET A 82 -8.54 -7.76 -4.07
C MET A 82 -9.69 -8.52 -4.75
N ALA A 83 -10.85 -7.89 -4.93
CA ALA A 83 -11.98 -8.48 -5.65
C ALA A 83 -11.62 -8.79 -7.11
N HIS A 84 -10.97 -7.85 -7.81
CA HIS A 84 -10.51 -8.05 -9.19
C HIS A 84 -9.38 -9.08 -9.32
N ARG A 85 -8.62 -9.31 -8.25
CA ARG A 85 -7.63 -10.40 -8.18
C ARG A 85 -8.25 -11.73 -7.81
N GLY A 86 -9.51 -11.78 -7.39
CA GLY A 86 -10.25 -13.00 -7.09
C GLY A 86 -10.12 -13.51 -5.65
N TYR A 87 -9.82 -12.63 -4.70
CA TYR A 87 -9.83 -12.97 -3.27
C TYR A 87 -11.26 -13.20 -2.76
N PHE A 88 -12.23 -12.49 -3.31
CA PHE A 88 -13.66 -12.62 -3.01
C PHE A 88 -14.50 -12.12 -4.20
N PRO A 89 -15.81 -12.42 -4.25
CA PRO A 89 -16.71 -11.97 -5.31
C PRO A 89 -16.81 -10.44 -5.38
N LYS A 90 -16.88 -9.88 -6.59
CA LYS A 90 -16.99 -8.42 -6.78
C LYS A 90 -18.29 -7.84 -6.23
N GLU A 91 -19.33 -8.64 -6.21
CA GLU A 91 -20.64 -8.29 -5.68
C GLU A 91 -20.58 -7.90 -4.21
N ASP A 92 -19.62 -8.47 -3.46
CA ASP A 92 -19.41 -8.18 -2.05
C ASP A 92 -18.91 -6.74 -1.80
N LEU A 93 -18.39 -6.06 -2.81
CA LEU A 93 -17.92 -4.67 -2.69
C LEU A 93 -19.01 -3.72 -2.16
N LEU A 94 -20.27 -3.94 -2.53
CA LEU A 94 -21.41 -3.16 -2.04
C LEU A 94 -21.73 -3.42 -0.56
N GLY A 95 -21.07 -4.39 0.05
CA GLY A 95 -21.12 -4.69 1.47
C GLY A 95 -20.19 -3.85 2.35
N LEU A 96 -19.44 -2.88 1.78
CA LEU A 96 -18.53 -2.01 2.53
C LEU A 96 -19.23 -1.42 3.78
N ARG A 97 -18.59 -1.58 4.96
CA ARG A 97 -19.07 -1.06 6.26
C ARG A 97 -20.44 -1.57 6.72
N LYS A 98 -21.01 -2.57 6.05
CA LYS A 98 -22.29 -3.16 6.51
C LYS A 98 -22.04 -4.19 7.60
N LEU A 99 -23.03 -4.36 8.49
CA LEU A 99 -22.98 -5.37 9.54
C LEU A 99 -22.77 -6.76 8.91
N SER A 100 -21.93 -7.57 9.52
CA SER A 100 -21.53 -8.91 9.07
C SER A 100 -20.69 -8.98 7.77
N SER A 101 -20.47 -7.88 7.07
CA SER A 101 -19.55 -7.86 5.92
C SER A 101 -18.08 -8.00 6.38
N PRO A 102 -17.25 -8.75 5.65
CA PRO A 102 -15.79 -8.76 5.90
C PRO A 102 -15.11 -7.45 5.49
N LEU A 103 -15.79 -6.63 4.65
CA LEU A 103 -15.26 -5.38 4.13
C LEU A 103 -15.52 -4.23 5.12
N GLN A 104 -14.71 -4.20 6.15
CA GLN A 104 -14.79 -3.19 7.21
C GLN A 104 -14.32 -1.82 6.72
N GLY A 105 -14.61 -0.75 7.49
CA GLY A 105 -14.18 0.62 7.18
C GLY A 105 -12.65 0.84 7.19
N HIS A 106 -11.92 -0.13 7.70
CA HIS A 106 -10.46 -0.28 7.65
C HIS A 106 -10.13 -1.76 7.45
N PRO A 107 -8.99 -2.13 6.86
CA PRO A 107 -8.62 -3.52 6.64
C PRO A 107 -8.57 -4.30 7.96
N ASP A 108 -9.25 -5.45 8.00
CA ASP A 108 -9.26 -6.34 9.16
C ASP A 108 -8.75 -7.73 8.74
N ARG A 109 -7.58 -8.12 9.25
CA ARG A 109 -6.93 -9.40 8.93
C ARG A 109 -7.70 -10.63 9.44
N LEU A 110 -8.54 -10.47 10.46
CA LEU A 110 -9.32 -11.57 11.01
C LEU A 110 -10.58 -11.84 10.20
N ARG A 111 -11.06 -10.85 9.44
CA ARG A 111 -12.28 -10.93 8.65
C ARG A 111 -12.04 -11.16 7.16
N LEU A 112 -10.93 -10.64 6.62
CA LEU A 112 -10.64 -10.71 5.19
C LEU A 112 -9.30 -11.42 4.95
N PRO A 113 -9.30 -12.68 4.51
CA PRO A 113 -8.09 -13.40 4.14
C PRO A 113 -7.32 -12.67 3.04
N GLY A 114 -5.98 -12.59 3.18
CA GLY A 114 -5.11 -11.82 2.28
C GLY A 114 -4.77 -10.42 2.79
N VAL A 115 -5.45 -9.93 3.83
CA VAL A 115 -5.02 -8.76 4.59
C VAL A 115 -3.96 -9.19 5.60
N GLU A 116 -2.75 -8.61 5.50
CA GLU A 116 -1.62 -8.99 6.35
C GLU A 116 -1.71 -8.44 7.78
N PHE A 117 -2.22 -7.23 7.90
CA PHE A 117 -2.34 -6.52 9.17
C PHE A 117 -3.58 -5.62 9.19
N SER A 118 -4.28 -5.60 10.32
CA SER A 118 -5.41 -4.68 10.52
C SER A 118 -4.86 -3.27 10.73
N THR A 119 -5.29 -2.32 9.89
CA THR A 119 -4.83 -0.93 9.91
C THR A 119 -5.99 0.03 10.16
N GLY A 120 -5.69 1.31 10.32
CA GLY A 120 -6.67 2.36 10.65
C GLY A 120 -6.15 3.30 11.72
N SER A 121 -5.40 2.80 12.71
CA SER A 121 -4.55 3.62 13.55
C SER A 121 -3.31 4.00 12.74
N LEU A 122 -3.20 5.27 12.36
CA LEU A 122 -2.14 5.76 11.48
C LEU A 122 -0.75 5.59 12.13
N GLY A 123 0.26 5.45 11.29
CA GLY A 123 1.65 5.29 11.69
C GLY A 123 2.07 3.88 12.09
N GLN A 124 1.13 2.94 12.33
CA GLN A 124 1.47 1.59 12.80
C GLN A 124 2.06 0.70 11.72
N GLY A 125 1.58 0.83 10.48
CA GLY A 125 1.86 -0.12 9.41
C GLY A 125 3.34 -0.22 9.05
N LEU A 126 4.10 0.88 9.09
CA LEU A 126 5.52 0.86 8.75
C LEU A 126 6.33 0.06 9.77
N SER A 127 6.06 0.23 11.06
CA SER A 127 6.73 -0.53 12.14
C SER A 127 6.44 -2.03 12.04
N VAL A 128 5.19 -2.39 11.74
CA VAL A 128 4.81 -3.80 11.52
C VAL A 128 5.50 -4.36 10.27
N GLY A 129 5.52 -3.60 9.17
CA GLY A 129 6.21 -3.98 7.93
C GLY A 129 7.71 -4.15 8.13
N LEU A 130 8.33 -3.28 8.92
CA LEU A 130 9.73 -3.40 9.34
C LEU A 130 9.96 -4.73 10.07
N GLY A 131 9.10 -5.07 11.03
CA GLY A 131 9.18 -6.34 11.76
C GLY A 131 9.06 -7.54 10.83
N MET A 132 8.11 -7.51 9.85
CA MET A 132 7.95 -8.57 8.86
C MET A 132 9.19 -8.70 7.95
N ALA A 133 9.77 -7.59 7.51
CA ALA A 133 10.98 -7.59 6.69
C ALA A 133 12.19 -8.10 7.46
N ALA A 134 12.34 -7.74 8.73
CA ALA A 134 13.39 -8.23 9.61
C ALA A 134 13.26 -9.76 9.86
N ALA A 135 12.05 -10.23 10.15
CA ALA A 135 11.76 -11.65 10.30
C ALA A 135 12.11 -12.44 9.03
N ALA A 136 11.76 -11.90 7.84
CA ALA A 136 12.12 -12.54 6.58
C ALA A 136 13.65 -12.72 6.45
N LYS A 137 14.44 -11.70 6.79
CA LYS A 137 15.91 -11.81 6.77
C LYS A 137 16.44 -12.81 7.77
N LEU A 138 15.92 -12.79 8.99
CA LEU A 138 16.30 -13.73 10.05
C LEU A 138 16.05 -15.19 9.63
N ASP A 139 14.87 -15.43 9.04
CA ASP A 139 14.43 -16.75 8.55
C ASP A 139 14.99 -17.10 7.17
N LYS A 140 15.88 -16.27 6.58
CA LYS A 140 16.45 -16.45 5.24
C LYS A 140 15.38 -16.62 4.14
N LYS A 141 14.29 -15.88 4.27
CA LYS A 141 13.20 -15.85 3.28
C LYS A 141 13.45 -14.77 2.24
N THR A 142 12.81 -14.91 1.08
CA THR A 142 13.06 -14.05 -0.09
C THR A 142 11.91 -13.12 -0.42
N TRP A 143 10.82 -13.14 0.36
CA TRP A 143 9.70 -12.22 0.12
C TRP A 143 10.07 -10.77 0.42
N LYS A 144 9.45 -9.88 -0.31
CA LYS A 144 9.47 -8.45 -0.05
C LYS A 144 8.33 -8.06 0.89
N THR A 145 8.53 -7.00 1.64
CA THR A 145 7.46 -6.34 2.42
C THR A 145 7.23 -4.97 1.83
N VAL A 146 6.00 -4.68 1.45
CA VAL A 146 5.58 -3.39 0.88
C VAL A 146 4.59 -2.73 1.82
N VAL A 147 4.83 -1.47 2.17
CA VAL A 147 3.96 -0.68 3.04
C VAL A 147 3.57 0.60 2.32
N VAL A 148 2.27 0.86 2.19
CA VAL A 148 1.75 2.11 1.61
C VAL A 148 1.25 3.01 2.72
N LEU A 149 1.86 4.19 2.83
CA LEU A 149 1.52 5.24 3.80
C LEU A 149 0.84 6.42 3.11
N GLY A 150 0.16 7.26 3.89
CA GLY A 150 -0.25 8.59 3.46
C GLY A 150 0.75 9.65 3.93
N ASP A 151 0.75 10.80 3.27
CA ASP A 151 1.57 11.94 3.68
C ASP A 151 1.13 12.53 5.04
N GLY A 152 -0.17 12.72 5.26
CA GLY A 152 -0.70 13.11 6.58
C GLY A 152 -0.41 12.09 7.67
N GLU A 153 -0.30 10.80 7.33
CA GLU A 153 0.11 9.73 8.26
C GLU A 153 1.54 9.93 8.76
N LEU A 154 2.42 10.57 7.98
CA LEU A 154 3.80 10.84 8.38
C LEU A 154 3.92 11.91 9.49
N GLN A 155 2.84 12.52 9.90
CA GLN A 155 2.80 13.37 11.10
C GLN A 155 2.87 12.55 12.40
N GLU A 156 2.61 11.22 12.32
CA GLU A 156 2.78 10.30 13.44
C GLU A 156 4.27 10.02 13.73
N GLY A 157 4.71 10.26 14.97
CA GLY A 157 6.12 10.13 15.38
C GLY A 157 6.71 8.74 15.14
N GLN A 158 5.92 7.69 15.33
CA GLN A 158 6.39 6.31 15.13
C GLN A 158 6.73 5.96 13.68
N CYS A 159 6.22 6.69 12.67
CA CYS A 159 6.70 6.56 11.30
C CYS A 159 8.20 6.88 11.23
N TRP A 160 8.63 7.95 11.89
CA TRP A 160 10.03 8.39 11.90
C TRP A 160 10.92 7.44 12.71
N GLU A 161 10.41 6.85 13.78
CA GLU A 161 11.10 5.78 14.51
C GLU A 161 11.36 4.59 13.60
N ALA A 162 10.37 4.17 12.81
CA ALA A 162 10.52 3.08 11.84
C ALA A 162 11.46 3.46 10.68
N PHE A 163 11.39 4.69 10.17
CA PHE A 163 12.33 5.18 9.16
C PHE A 163 13.78 5.17 9.67
N MET A 164 14.01 5.49 10.92
CA MET A 164 15.34 5.42 11.54
C MET A 164 15.81 3.98 11.75
N ALA A 165 14.91 3.08 12.16
CA ALA A 165 15.26 1.71 12.50
C ALA A 165 15.54 0.82 11.26
N ALA A 166 14.80 0.98 10.15
CA ALA A 166 14.92 0.11 9.00
C ALA A 166 16.34 0.03 8.38
N PRO A 167 17.06 1.16 8.18
CA PRO A 167 18.46 1.12 7.71
C PRO A 167 19.41 0.47 8.71
N LYS A 168 19.17 0.63 10.01
CA LYS A 168 19.97 -0.03 11.06
C LYS A 168 19.96 -1.55 10.90
N PHE A 169 18.83 -2.11 10.48
CA PHE A 169 18.69 -3.55 10.23
C PHE A 169 18.94 -3.93 8.77
N MET A 170 19.40 -2.99 7.94
CA MET A 170 19.76 -3.21 6.52
C MET A 170 18.62 -3.88 5.72
N LEU A 171 17.39 -3.40 5.88
CA LEU A 171 16.19 -4.05 5.33
C LEU A 171 15.97 -3.67 3.84
N ASP A 172 16.80 -4.14 2.92
CA ASP A 172 16.64 -3.98 1.48
C ASP A 172 15.47 -4.79 0.87
N ASN A 173 14.80 -5.56 1.70
CA ASN A 173 13.54 -6.25 1.39
C ASN A 173 12.30 -5.48 1.87
N LEU A 174 12.47 -4.29 2.46
CA LEU A 174 11.39 -3.36 2.83
C LEU A 174 11.27 -2.25 1.80
N ILE A 175 10.06 -2.08 1.26
CA ILE A 175 9.70 -1.00 0.33
C ILE A 175 8.57 -0.20 0.95
N ALA A 176 8.80 1.06 1.25
CA ALA A 176 7.77 2.01 1.64
C ALA A 176 7.30 2.80 0.41
N ILE A 177 6.02 3.09 0.32
CA ILE A 177 5.44 3.98 -0.69
C ILE A 177 4.65 5.04 0.07
N VAL A 178 4.98 6.30 -0.15
CA VAL A 178 4.25 7.43 0.43
C VAL A 178 3.33 7.99 -0.65
N ASP A 179 2.02 7.78 -0.49
CA ASP A 179 1.01 8.47 -1.29
C ASP A 179 0.93 9.92 -0.85
N TYR A 180 1.82 10.74 -1.46
CA TYR A 180 1.98 12.16 -1.20
C TYR A 180 0.95 12.94 -2.02
N ASN A 181 -0.31 12.93 -1.57
CA ASN A 181 -1.43 13.57 -2.26
C ASN A 181 -1.72 14.99 -1.79
N GLY A 182 -1.03 15.48 -0.76
CA GLY A 182 -1.12 16.83 -0.22
C GLY A 182 -2.35 17.10 0.63
N GLY A 183 -3.24 16.14 0.81
CA GLY A 183 -4.52 16.32 1.52
C GLY A 183 -4.69 15.41 2.72
N GLN A 184 -5.28 15.94 3.78
CA GLN A 184 -5.75 15.21 4.96
C GLN A 184 -7.13 15.71 5.39
N ILE A 185 -7.74 15.11 6.43
CA ILE A 185 -9.12 15.42 6.86
C ILE A 185 -9.32 16.91 7.08
N ASP A 186 -8.38 17.57 7.75
CA ASP A 186 -8.52 18.96 8.20
C ASP A 186 -8.03 19.99 7.17
N GLY A 187 -7.53 19.57 6.01
CA GLY A 187 -7.05 20.46 4.97
C GLY A 187 -5.83 19.97 4.20
N GLN A 188 -5.03 20.91 3.71
CA GLN A 188 -3.76 20.57 3.06
C GLN A 188 -2.72 20.18 4.12
N VAL A 189 -1.95 19.13 3.85
CA VAL A 189 -0.90 18.66 4.78
C VAL A 189 0.07 19.80 5.17
N LYS A 190 0.48 20.61 4.19
CA LYS A 190 1.39 21.75 4.41
C LYS A 190 0.82 22.83 5.35
N ASP A 191 -0.52 22.96 5.39
CA ASP A 191 -1.18 24.00 6.20
C ASP A 191 -1.52 23.48 7.60
N VAL A 192 -1.70 22.18 7.76
CA VAL A 192 -2.01 21.53 9.05
C VAL A 192 -0.72 21.24 9.81
N MET A 193 0.18 20.44 9.21
CA MET A 193 1.50 20.13 9.77
C MET A 193 2.41 19.72 8.62
N ASP A 194 3.29 20.62 8.20
CA ASP A 194 4.19 20.43 7.09
C ASP A 194 5.24 19.33 7.37
N ILE A 195 5.35 18.42 6.44
CA ILE A 195 6.32 17.32 6.50
C ILE A 195 7.54 17.53 5.58
N ASP A 196 7.54 18.58 4.77
CA ASP A 196 8.66 18.87 3.88
C ASP A 196 9.90 19.43 4.64
N PRO A 197 11.09 19.29 4.07
CA PRO A 197 11.43 18.56 2.84
C PRO A 197 11.49 17.03 3.04
N LEU A 198 10.41 16.33 2.66
CA LEU A 198 10.26 14.90 2.94
C LEU A 198 11.38 14.06 2.34
N VAL A 199 11.69 14.27 1.04
CA VAL A 199 12.71 13.49 0.33
C VAL A 199 14.09 13.61 1.02
N ASP A 200 14.45 14.79 1.48
CA ASP A 200 15.76 15.03 2.12
C ASP A 200 15.78 14.42 3.55
N LYS A 201 14.69 14.49 4.28
CA LYS A 201 14.55 13.80 5.57
C LYS A 201 14.74 12.29 5.42
N LEU A 202 14.09 11.67 4.44
CA LEU A 202 14.19 10.23 4.19
C LEU A 202 15.60 9.82 3.74
N LYS A 203 16.27 10.63 2.90
CA LYS A 203 17.69 10.43 2.54
C LYS A 203 18.60 10.53 3.75
N ALA A 204 18.36 11.50 4.64
CA ALA A 204 19.13 11.67 5.87
C ALA A 204 18.99 10.46 6.82
N PHE A 205 17.87 9.73 6.76
CA PHE A 205 17.69 8.45 7.42
C PHE A 205 18.32 7.26 6.67
N ASN A 206 19.10 7.49 5.60
CA ASN A 206 19.76 6.46 4.78
C ASN A 206 18.82 5.52 4.01
N TRP A 207 17.65 6.00 3.61
CA TRP A 207 16.79 5.31 2.66
C TRP A 207 17.20 5.63 1.23
N ASP A 208 17.00 4.69 0.31
CA ASP A 208 17.05 4.97 -1.12
C ASP A 208 15.70 5.55 -1.55
N VAL A 209 15.72 6.81 -1.96
CA VAL A 209 14.50 7.59 -2.21
C VAL A 209 14.32 7.82 -3.70
N GLN A 210 13.10 7.59 -4.17
CA GLN A 210 12.62 7.96 -5.49
C GLN A 210 11.38 8.83 -5.35
N ARG A 211 11.19 9.80 -6.25
CA ARG A 211 9.96 10.59 -6.34
C ARG A 211 9.40 10.48 -7.74
N VAL A 212 8.10 10.15 -7.87
CA VAL A 212 7.44 9.91 -9.15
C VAL A 212 6.00 10.44 -9.14
N ASP A 213 5.42 10.64 -10.32
CA ASP A 213 3.98 10.87 -10.44
C ASP A 213 3.24 9.54 -10.22
N GLY A 214 2.53 9.43 -9.10
CA GLY A 214 1.77 8.24 -8.70
C GLY A 214 0.60 7.88 -9.63
N HIS A 215 0.14 8.82 -10.48
CA HIS A 215 -0.88 8.58 -11.51
C HIS A 215 -0.28 8.16 -12.86
N ASN A 216 1.04 8.21 -13.00
CA ASN A 216 1.74 7.66 -14.15
C ASN A 216 2.20 6.23 -13.86
N MET A 217 1.39 5.25 -14.27
CA MET A 217 1.66 3.83 -14.01
C MET A 217 3.02 3.38 -14.54
N ASP A 218 3.49 3.91 -15.67
CA ASP A 218 4.79 3.57 -16.25
C ASP A 218 5.95 4.10 -15.38
N ALA A 219 5.78 5.28 -14.77
CA ALA A 219 6.74 5.84 -13.84
C ALA A 219 6.76 5.05 -12.52
N VAL A 220 5.58 4.68 -12.00
CA VAL A 220 5.43 3.83 -10.81
C VAL A 220 6.08 2.46 -11.04
N GLU A 221 5.84 1.83 -12.20
CA GLU A 221 6.46 0.55 -12.54
C GLU A 221 7.98 0.62 -12.56
N LYS A 222 8.56 1.61 -13.25
CA LYS A 222 10.02 1.81 -13.28
C LYS A 222 10.62 2.03 -11.90
N ALA A 223 9.93 2.78 -11.05
CA ALA A 223 10.39 3.01 -9.68
C ALA A 223 10.33 1.72 -8.85
N LEU A 224 9.28 0.93 -9.02
CA LEU A 224 9.15 -0.37 -8.37
C LEU A 224 10.18 -1.38 -8.89
N ASP A 225 10.45 -1.44 -10.20
CA ASP A 225 11.51 -2.30 -10.75
C ASP A 225 12.85 -2.03 -10.07
N LYS A 226 13.22 -0.75 -9.94
CA LYS A 226 14.45 -0.36 -9.26
C LYS A 226 14.44 -0.75 -7.79
N ALA A 227 13.34 -0.50 -7.07
CA ALA A 227 13.21 -0.86 -5.66
C ALA A 227 13.21 -2.38 -5.44
N TRP A 228 12.59 -3.15 -6.34
CA TRP A 228 12.55 -4.61 -6.27
C TRP A 228 13.91 -5.25 -6.51
N ALA A 229 14.69 -4.69 -7.44
CA ALA A 229 16.03 -5.17 -7.79
C ALA A 229 17.12 -4.78 -6.78
N ALA A 230 16.85 -3.84 -5.86
CA ALA A 230 17.83 -3.34 -4.91
C ALA A 230 18.39 -4.45 -4.01
N LYS A 231 19.74 -4.48 -3.89
CA LYS A 231 20.52 -5.42 -3.05
C LYS A 231 21.65 -4.71 -2.32
N ASN A 232 21.42 -3.48 -1.91
CA ASN A 232 22.44 -2.59 -1.38
C ASN A 232 22.33 -2.38 0.14
N SER A 233 21.61 -3.26 0.80
CA SER A 233 21.38 -3.21 2.26
C SER A 233 20.64 -1.94 2.74
N ARG A 234 19.96 -1.23 1.83
CA ARG A 234 19.15 -0.06 2.16
C ARG A 234 17.68 -0.31 1.90
N PRO A 235 16.78 0.07 2.82
CA PRO A 235 15.36 0.08 2.53
C PRO A 235 15.03 1.09 1.43
N GLN A 236 13.98 0.83 0.68
CA GLN A 236 13.56 1.60 -0.49
C GLN A 236 12.33 2.42 -0.16
N VAL A 237 12.27 3.68 -0.58
CA VAL A 237 11.05 4.49 -0.48
C VAL A 237 10.75 5.21 -1.79
N ILE A 238 9.48 5.16 -2.18
CA ILE A 238 8.91 5.85 -3.35
C ILE A 238 7.91 6.89 -2.81
N VAL A 239 8.10 8.15 -3.20
CA VAL A 239 7.24 9.29 -2.86
C VAL A 239 6.53 9.77 -4.11
#